data_a180ec377aec5d0256a4a1849857ad59
#
_entry.id   a180ec377aec5d0256a4a1849857ad59
#
_cell.length_a   1.000
_cell.length_b   1.000
_cell.length_c   1.000
_cell.angle_alpha   90.00
_cell.angle_beta   90.00
_cell.angle_gamma   90.00
#
_symmetry.space_group_name_H-M   'P 1'
#
loop_
_entity.id
_entity.type
_entity.pdbx_description
1 polymer ?
#
loop_
_entity_poly.entity_id
_entity_poly.type
_entity_poly.pdbx_seq_one_letter_code
_entity_poly.pdbx_strand_id
1 'polypeptide(L)'
;MAHLLLLTNARGASVEVLPALGALAHRVRVIAPEASAVATRTDTDLVLLDARSDLVAMRGVSTSLEKLLPDLPVIGVFTEGGLVALTTQWAVSDVLVDTAGPAEVDARIRLALARSGADEERTARITAGELVIDEDAYWARIRGTALDLTYKEFELLKHLAGHPGRVFTRDQLLREVWGYDYFGGTRTVDVHVRRLRAKLGPEHDALIGTVRNVGYRFVEQTRRPDAAR
;
A
#
# COMPACT_ATOMS: atom_id res chain seq x y z
N MET A 1 3.64 -10.72 18.57
CA MET A 1 3.93 -12.10 18.15
C MET A 1 3.45 -12.20 16.72
N ALA A 2 4.34 -12.44 15.75
CA ALA A 2 4.01 -12.46 14.32
C ALA A 2 3.96 -13.90 13.78
N HIS A 3 3.21 -14.09 12.69
CA HIS A 3 3.14 -15.33 11.93
C HIS A 3 4.10 -15.25 10.73
N LEU A 4 5.20 -15.94 10.83
CA LEU A 4 6.25 -15.97 9.83
C LEU A 4 6.11 -17.19 8.94
N LEU A 5 6.27 -17.02 7.63
CA LEU A 5 6.30 -18.10 6.67
C LEU A 5 7.71 -18.25 6.11
N LEU A 6 8.37 -19.36 6.41
CA LEU A 6 9.70 -19.66 5.87
C LEU A 6 9.58 -20.50 4.61
N LEU A 7 10.01 -19.93 3.49
CA LEU A 7 10.08 -20.59 2.20
C LEU A 7 11.48 -21.20 2.01
N THR A 8 11.58 -22.51 2.01
CA THR A 8 12.86 -23.22 1.90
C THR A 8 12.73 -24.56 1.19
N ASN A 9 13.79 -24.97 0.50
CA ASN A 9 13.96 -26.32 -0.02
C ASN A 9 14.61 -27.27 1.03
N ALA A 10 15.07 -26.74 2.17
CA ALA A 10 15.60 -27.55 3.23
C ALA A 10 14.51 -28.43 3.85
N ARG A 11 14.84 -29.69 4.16
CA ARG A 11 13.92 -30.66 4.75
C ARG A 11 13.85 -30.56 6.29
N GLY A 12 14.59 -29.64 6.88
CA GLY A 12 14.75 -29.50 8.32
C GLY A 12 13.86 -28.44 8.96
N ALA A 13 14.08 -28.22 10.26
CA ALA A 13 13.38 -27.19 11.01
C ALA A 13 13.86 -25.78 10.64
N SER A 14 13.05 -24.75 10.90
CA SER A 14 13.38 -23.34 10.62
C SER A 14 14.72 -22.88 11.22
N VAL A 15 15.12 -23.47 12.35
CA VAL A 15 16.41 -23.21 13.02
C VAL A 15 17.64 -23.69 12.22
N GLU A 16 17.48 -24.59 11.27
CA GLU A 16 18.55 -24.99 10.35
C GLU A 16 18.81 -23.94 9.27
N VAL A 17 17.81 -23.16 8.94
CA VAL A 17 17.90 -22.06 7.98
C VAL A 17 18.41 -20.79 8.66
N LEU A 18 17.83 -20.46 9.81
CA LEU A 18 18.15 -19.28 10.60
C LEU A 18 18.07 -19.64 12.09
N PRO A 19 19.20 -20.01 12.74
CA PRO A 19 19.23 -20.49 14.11
C PRO A 19 18.57 -19.54 15.12
N ALA A 20 18.67 -18.25 14.86
CA ALA A 20 18.08 -17.21 15.70
C ALA A 20 16.56 -17.36 15.92
N LEU A 21 15.82 -17.96 14.97
CA LEU A 21 14.37 -18.16 15.07
C LEU A 21 13.98 -19.01 16.29
N GLY A 22 14.84 -19.92 16.73
CA GLY A 22 14.59 -20.75 17.93
C GLY A 22 14.55 -19.97 19.24
N ALA A 23 15.11 -18.75 19.27
CA ALA A 23 15.13 -17.87 20.45
C ALA A 23 14.03 -16.79 20.42
N LEU A 24 13.25 -16.71 19.35
CA LEU A 24 12.24 -15.66 19.15
C LEU A 24 10.82 -16.19 19.37
N ALA A 25 9.95 -15.34 19.91
CA ALA A 25 8.55 -15.68 20.21
C ALA A 25 7.63 -15.44 18.99
N HIS A 26 8.05 -15.89 17.79
CA HIS A 26 7.22 -15.85 16.58
C HIS A 26 6.69 -17.24 16.24
N ARG A 27 5.58 -17.31 15.51
CA ARG A 27 5.10 -18.57 14.94
C ARG A 27 5.70 -18.74 13.54
N VAL A 28 6.60 -19.70 13.39
CA VAL A 28 7.24 -19.99 12.10
C VAL A 28 6.63 -21.23 11.48
N ARG A 29 6.11 -21.09 10.27
CA ARG A 29 5.66 -22.22 9.45
C ARG A 29 6.62 -22.37 8.27
N VAL A 30 7.03 -23.60 7.98
CA VAL A 30 7.95 -23.93 6.89
C VAL A 30 7.17 -24.52 5.74
N ILE A 31 7.39 -24.02 4.50
CA ILE A 31 6.81 -24.56 3.28
C ILE A 31 7.81 -24.54 2.12
N ALA A 32 7.51 -25.26 1.05
CA ALA A 32 8.26 -25.19 -0.20
C ALA A 32 8.20 -23.77 -0.80
N PRO A 33 9.24 -23.31 -1.53
CA PRO A 33 9.34 -21.95 -2.05
C PRO A 33 8.48 -21.75 -3.31
N GLU A 34 7.16 -21.77 -3.11
CA GLU A 34 6.15 -21.56 -4.14
C GLU A 34 5.30 -20.32 -3.81
N ALA A 35 5.35 -19.28 -4.65
CA ALA A 35 4.61 -18.04 -4.41
C ALA A 35 3.08 -18.25 -4.36
N SER A 36 2.54 -19.17 -5.17
CA SER A 36 1.13 -19.55 -5.16
C SER A 36 0.66 -20.16 -3.85
N ALA A 37 1.53 -20.91 -3.17
CA ALA A 37 1.22 -21.49 -1.86
C ALA A 37 1.16 -20.44 -0.75
N VAL A 38 1.85 -19.31 -0.91
CA VAL A 38 1.77 -18.16 0.02
C VAL A 38 0.44 -17.43 -0.16
N ALA A 39 0.02 -17.19 -1.40
CA ALA A 39 -1.20 -16.44 -1.72
C ALA A 39 -2.49 -17.07 -1.16
N THR A 40 -2.48 -18.37 -0.87
CA THR A 40 -3.62 -19.07 -0.23
C THR A 40 -3.66 -18.92 1.29
N ARG A 41 -2.70 -18.20 1.91
CA ARG A 41 -2.54 -18.10 3.37
C ARG A 41 -2.75 -16.67 3.84
N THR A 42 -3.91 -16.42 4.40
CA THR A 42 -4.32 -15.09 4.91
C THR A 42 -3.77 -14.76 6.30
N ASP A 43 -3.10 -15.72 6.95
CA ASP A 43 -2.56 -15.63 8.32
C ASP A 43 -1.04 -15.39 8.35
N THR A 44 -0.46 -14.84 7.26
CA THR A 44 0.98 -14.60 7.15
C THR A 44 1.27 -13.11 7.25
N ASP A 45 2.07 -12.72 8.25
CA ASP A 45 2.48 -11.33 8.46
C ASP A 45 3.78 -10.98 7.71
N LEU A 46 4.68 -11.96 7.50
CA LEU A 46 5.97 -11.77 6.84
C LEU A 46 6.50 -13.09 6.26
N VAL A 47 7.17 -13.00 5.13
CA VAL A 47 7.86 -14.12 4.48
C VAL A 47 9.37 -14.03 4.72
N LEU A 48 9.97 -15.13 5.18
CA LEU A 48 11.40 -15.38 5.15
C LEU A 48 11.71 -16.28 3.93
N LEU A 49 12.54 -15.80 3.01
CA LEU A 49 12.89 -16.52 1.79
C LEU A 49 14.31 -17.06 1.89
N ASP A 50 14.47 -18.38 1.98
CA ASP A 50 15.78 -19.04 2.07
C ASP A 50 16.51 -19.01 0.73
N ALA A 51 17.37 -18.02 0.56
CA ALA A 51 18.21 -17.81 -0.61
C ALA A 51 19.68 -18.26 -0.38
N ARG A 52 19.91 -19.20 0.55
CA ARG A 52 21.30 -19.68 0.84
C ARG A 52 21.85 -20.62 -0.22
N SER A 53 21.00 -21.28 -1.00
CA SER A 53 21.43 -22.27 -1.99
C SER A 53 21.06 -21.88 -3.43
N ASP A 54 19.81 -21.93 -3.83
CA ASP A 54 19.38 -21.66 -5.21
C ASP A 54 18.99 -20.21 -5.42
N LEU A 55 19.99 -19.35 -5.61
CA LEU A 55 19.81 -17.90 -5.77
C LEU A 55 18.93 -17.54 -6.98
N VAL A 56 19.03 -18.30 -8.08
CA VAL A 56 18.27 -18.00 -9.31
C VAL A 56 16.78 -18.31 -9.12
N ALA A 57 16.46 -19.48 -8.58
CA ALA A 57 15.09 -19.85 -8.30
C ALA A 57 14.47 -18.92 -7.25
N MET A 58 15.19 -18.62 -6.16
CA MET A 58 14.69 -17.77 -5.08
C MET A 58 14.45 -16.32 -5.52
N ARG A 59 15.26 -15.79 -6.42
CA ARG A 59 14.98 -14.49 -7.06
C ARG A 59 13.69 -14.54 -7.86
N GLY A 60 13.42 -15.61 -8.61
CA GLY A 60 12.15 -15.82 -9.32
C GLY A 60 10.95 -15.88 -8.38
N VAL A 61 11.11 -16.54 -7.22
CA VAL A 61 10.07 -16.60 -6.19
C VAL A 61 9.81 -15.21 -5.60
N SER A 62 10.85 -14.43 -5.26
CA SER A 62 10.68 -13.06 -4.72
C SER A 62 9.92 -12.16 -5.68
N THR A 63 10.26 -12.16 -6.97
CA THR A 63 9.56 -11.39 -8.01
C THR A 63 8.10 -11.83 -8.20
N SER A 64 7.82 -13.14 -8.03
CA SER A 64 6.46 -13.66 -8.11
C SER A 64 5.63 -13.26 -6.89
N LEU A 65 6.23 -13.25 -5.70
CA LEU A 65 5.59 -12.78 -4.47
C LEU A 65 5.22 -11.30 -4.55
N GLU A 66 6.14 -10.45 -5.02
CA GLU A 66 5.88 -9.01 -5.21
C GLU A 66 4.67 -8.75 -6.11
N LYS A 67 4.51 -9.54 -7.19
CA LYS A 67 3.38 -9.41 -8.11
C LYS A 67 2.06 -9.90 -7.54
N LEU A 68 2.09 -10.96 -6.74
CA LEU A 68 0.89 -11.59 -6.17
C LEU A 68 0.44 -10.94 -4.86
N LEU A 69 1.38 -10.49 -4.06
CA LEU A 69 1.20 -9.98 -2.69
C LEU A 69 2.14 -8.78 -2.46
N PRO A 70 1.92 -7.64 -3.10
CA PRO A 70 2.83 -6.49 -3.07
C PRO A 70 3.05 -5.92 -1.66
N ASP A 71 2.05 -6.04 -0.79
CA ASP A 71 2.08 -5.49 0.57
C ASP A 71 2.69 -6.44 1.60
N LEU A 72 2.92 -7.72 1.24
CA LEU A 72 3.49 -8.71 2.14
C LEU A 72 5.02 -8.57 2.18
N PRO A 73 5.62 -8.21 3.33
CA PRO A 73 7.06 -8.02 3.42
C PRO A 73 7.82 -9.34 3.27
N VAL A 74 8.86 -9.32 2.45
CA VAL A 74 9.74 -10.46 2.19
C VAL A 74 11.16 -10.13 2.66
N ILE A 75 11.70 -10.91 3.58
CA ILE A 75 13.11 -10.82 3.99
C ILE A 75 13.87 -12.01 3.38
N GLY A 76 14.90 -11.70 2.57
CA GLY A 76 15.78 -12.71 2.02
C GLY A 76 16.83 -13.18 3.04
N VAL A 77 16.96 -14.49 3.24
CA VAL A 77 18.02 -15.10 4.07
C VAL A 77 19.13 -15.63 3.16
N PHE A 78 20.32 -15.06 3.29
CA PHE A 78 21.47 -15.38 2.45
C PHE A 78 22.64 -15.92 3.28
N THR A 79 23.56 -16.63 2.65
CA THR A 79 24.90 -16.77 3.19
C THR A 79 25.68 -15.46 2.97
N GLU A 80 26.74 -15.21 3.73
CA GLU A 80 27.61 -14.04 3.51
C GLU A 80 28.12 -13.96 2.06
N GLY A 81 28.57 -15.06 1.50
CA GLY A 81 28.99 -15.14 0.10
C GLY A 81 27.86 -14.97 -0.90
N GLY A 82 26.64 -15.37 -0.55
CA GLY A 82 25.45 -15.23 -1.38
C GLY A 82 25.00 -13.78 -1.57
N LEU A 83 25.36 -12.87 -0.66
CA LEU A 83 25.05 -11.45 -0.77
C LEU A 83 25.63 -10.78 -2.02
N VAL A 84 26.71 -11.33 -2.60
CA VAL A 84 27.29 -10.83 -3.87
C VAL A 84 26.30 -10.91 -5.03
N ALA A 85 25.34 -11.84 -4.99
CA ALA A 85 24.30 -11.98 -6.01
C ALA A 85 23.10 -11.05 -5.81
N LEU A 86 23.07 -10.27 -4.72
CA LEU A 86 21.99 -9.34 -4.42
C LEU A 86 22.06 -8.13 -5.35
N THR A 87 20.99 -7.90 -6.09
CA THR A 87 20.81 -6.78 -7.02
C THR A 87 19.41 -6.19 -6.87
N THR A 88 19.14 -5.08 -7.54
CA THR A 88 17.80 -4.46 -7.60
C THR A 88 16.73 -5.35 -8.26
N GLN A 89 17.13 -6.49 -8.82
CA GLN A 89 16.17 -7.47 -9.36
C GLN A 89 15.57 -8.41 -8.30
N TRP A 90 16.07 -8.34 -7.07
CA TRP A 90 15.47 -9.04 -5.95
C TRP A 90 14.34 -8.22 -5.36
N ALA A 91 13.15 -8.78 -5.38
CA ALA A 91 11.98 -8.17 -4.76
C ALA A 91 11.90 -8.60 -3.28
N VAL A 92 12.79 -8.02 -2.47
CA VAL A 92 12.83 -8.23 -1.02
C VAL A 92 12.85 -6.89 -0.29
N SER A 93 12.14 -6.83 0.83
CA SER A 93 12.04 -5.62 1.67
C SER A 93 13.30 -5.40 2.52
N ASP A 94 13.96 -6.50 2.90
CA ASP A 94 15.20 -6.50 3.69
C ASP A 94 15.97 -7.81 3.49
N VAL A 95 17.20 -7.89 4.02
CA VAL A 95 18.04 -9.08 3.95
C VAL A 95 18.62 -9.44 5.31
N LEU A 96 18.84 -10.74 5.52
CA LEU A 96 19.51 -11.32 6.69
C LEU A 96 20.62 -12.25 6.21
N VAL A 97 21.71 -12.28 6.95
CA VAL A 97 22.69 -13.36 6.84
C VAL A 97 22.24 -14.51 7.73
N ASP A 98 22.42 -15.75 7.29
CA ASP A 98 22.00 -16.95 8.02
C ASP A 98 22.66 -17.11 9.41
N THR A 99 23.76 -16.41 9.64
CA THR A 99 24.47 -16.31 10.93
C THR A 99 24.00 -15.15 11.80
N ALA A 100 22.99 -14.37 11.37
CA ALA A 100 22.48 -13.23 12.15
C ALA A 100 21.96 -13.65 13.52
N GLY A 101 22.32 -12.87 14.55
CA GLY A 101 21.91 -13.12 15.92
C GLY A 101 20.44 -12.77 16.19
N PRO A 102 19.85 -13.30 17.30
CA PRO A 102 18.42 -13.10 17.59
C PRO A 102 18.00 -11.64 17.68
N ALA A 103 18.82 -10.76 18.25
CA ALA A 103 18.51 -9.34 18.36
C ALA A 103 18.40 -8.63 16.99
N GLU A 104 19.29 -8.99 16.05
CA GLU A 104 19.25 -8.45 14.68
C GLU A 104 18.00 -8.97 13.94
N VAL A 105 17.76 -10.28 13.99
CA VAL A 105 16.61 -10.90 13.34
C VAL A 105 15.29 -10.30 13.84
N ASP A 106 15.12 -10.17 15.16
CA ASP A 106 13.92 -9.55 15.74
C ASP A 106 13.75 -8.08 15.31
N ALA A 107 14.85 -7.31 15.33
CA ALA A 107 14.81 -5.91 14.92
C ALA A 107 14.38 -5.75 13.45
N ARG A 108 14.93 -6.56 12.52
CA ARG A 108 14.59 -6.50 11.10
C ARG A 108 13.16 -6.94 10.85
N ILE A 109 12.68 -8.00 11.51
CA ILE A 109 11.27 -8.44 11.43
C ILE A 109 10.35 -7.29 11.87
N ARG A 110 10.61 -6.67 13.04
CA ARG A 110 9.79 -5.56 13.54
C ARG A 110 9.78 -4.36 12.59
N LEU A 111 10.93 -4.01 12.00
CA LEU A 111 11.03 -2.91 11.05
C LEU A 111 10.32 -3.21 9.74
N ALA A 112 10.41 -4.44 9.23
CA ALA A 112 9.71 -4.86 8.02
C ALA A 112 8.19 -4.82 8.21
N LEU A 113 7.68 -5.34 9.33
CA LEU A 113 6.26 -5.29 9.69
C LEU A 113 5.76 -3.86 9.90
N ALA A 114 6.57 -2.99 10.54
CA ALA A 114 6.19 -1.59 10.72
C ALA A 114 6.12 -0.81 9.40
N ARG A 115 6.98 -1.12 8.45
CA ARG A 115 6.96 -0.50 7.11
C ARG A 115 5.77 -0.96 6.29
N SER A 116 5.43 -2.24 6.35
CA SER A 116 4.23 -2.80 5.69
C SER A 116 2.96 -2.19 6.27
N GLY A 117 2.82 -2.10 7.60
CA GLY A 117 1.69 -1.41 8.24
C GLY A 117 1.66 0.11 7.96
N ALA A 118 2.82 0.76 7.80
CA ALA A 118 2.90 2.17 7.41
C ALA A 118 2.52 2.38 5.93
N ASP A 119 2.71 1.38 5.08
CA ASP A 119 2.26 1.40 3.69
C ASP A 119 0.76 1.09 3.58
N GLU A 120 0.18 0.27 4.46
CA GLU A 120 -1.29 0.16 4.63
C GLU A 120 -1.89 1.49 5.10
N GLU A 121 -1.26 2.19 6.05
CA GLU A 121 -1.63 3.57 6.41
C GLU A 121 -1.47 4.56 5.24
N ARG A 122 -0.52 4.32 4.33
CA ARG A 122 -0.37 5.14 3.11
C ARG A 122 -1.36 4.76 2.02
N THR A 123 -1.75 3.48 1.89
CA THR A 123 -2.81 3.05 0.96
C THR A 123 -4.19 3.52 1.40
N ALA A 124 -4.42 3.71 2.71
CA ALA A 124 -5.60 4.39 3.23
C ALA A 124 -5.58 5.91 3.02
N ARG A 125 -4.45 6.48 2.52
CA ARG A 125 -4.31 7.90 2.22
C ARG A 125 -4.24 8.16 0.73
N ILE A 126 -5.24 8.84 0.21
CA ILE A 126 -5.22 9.39 -1.14
C ILE A 126 -4.41 10.69 -1.10
N THR A 127 -3.28 10.70 -1.81
CA THR A 127 -2.44 11.90 -1.97
C THR A 127 -2.51 12.39 -3.40
N ALA A 128 -3.01 13.60 -3.62
CA ALA A 128 -3.16 14.20 -4.94
C ALA A 128 -2.64 15.66 -4.92
N GLY A 129 -1.36 15.81 -5.23
CA GLY A 129 -0.64 17.08 -5.11
C GLY A 129 -0.55 17.53 -3.65
N GLU A 130 -1.19 18.65 -3.31
CA GLU A 130 -1.23 19.22 -1.96
C GLU A 130 -2.41 18.73 -1.12
N LEU A 131 -3.33 17.96 -1.72
CA LEU A 131 -4.47 17.33 -1.05
C LEU A 131 -4.05 15.97 -0.50
N VAL A 132 -4.33 15.74 0.78
CA VAL A 132 -4.20 14.45 1.46
C VAL A 132 -5.54 14.10 2.08
N ILE A 133 -6.06 12.91 1.79
CA ILE A 133 -7.28 12.36 2.36
C ILE A 133 -6.90 11.10 3.12
N ASP A 134 -7.33 10.99 4.36
CA ASP A 134 -7.20 9.79 5.17
C ASP A 134 -8.58 9.15 5.29
N GLU A 135 -8.72 7.96 4.68
CA GLU A 135 -10.02 7.28 4.57
C GLU A 135 -10.48 6.71 5.91
N ASP A 136 -9.56 6.20 6.72
CA ASP A 136 -9.87 5.56 8.00
C ASP A 136 -10.18 6.56 9.09
N ALA A 137 -9.44 7.69 9.10
CA ALA A 137 -9.65 8.75 10.06
C ALA A 137 -10.68 9.81 9.61
N TYR A 138 -11.26 9.67 8.41
CA TYR A 138 -12.30 10.55 7.85
C TYR A 138 -11.93 12.03 7.84
N TRP A 139 -10.69 12.36 7.48
CA TRP A 139 -10.26 13.75 7.31
C TRP A 139 -9.60 14.00 5.95
N ALA A 140 -9.67 15.25 5.50
CA ALA A 140 -8.92 15.72 4.34
C ALA A 140 -8.17 17.01 4.70
N ARG A 141 -6.96 17.19 4.15
CA ARG A 141 -6.11 18.37 4.34
C ARG A 141 -5.57 18.87 3.02
N ILE A 142 -5.44 20.20 2.92
CA ILE A 142 -4.70 20.85 1.84
C ILE A 142 -3.57 21.67 2.46
N ARG A 143 -2.33 21.46 2.00
CA ARG A 143 -1.13 22.10 2.58
C ARG A 143 -1.05 21.95 4.11
N GLY A 144 -1.48 20.82 4.63
CA GLY A 144 -1.53 20.57 6.07
C GLY A 144 -2.73 21.18 6.81
N THR A 145 -3.51 22.06 6.18
CA THR A 145 -4.72 22.66 6.78
C THR A 145 -5.90 21.73 6.61
N ALA A 146 -6.58 21.39 7.71
CA ALA A 146 -7.76 20.52 7.69
C ALA A 146 -8.93 21.20 6.97
N LEU A 147 -9.65 20.41 6.14
CA LEU A 147 -10.90 20.82 5.50
C LEU A 147 -12.07 20.43 6.39
N ASP A 148 -12.93 21.40 6.69
CA ASP A 148 -14.20 21.13 7.41
C ASP A 148 -15.25 20.59 6.44
N LEU A 149 -15.26 19.27 6.23
CA LEU A 149 -16.17 18.59 5.32
C LEU A 149 -17.29 17.88 6.05
N THR A 150 -18.49 17.96 5.49
CA THR A 150 -19.57 17.05 5.90
C THR A 150 -19.29 15.64 5.37
N TYR A 151 -19.90 14.61 5.94
CA TYR A 151 -19.70 13.21 5.52
C TYR A 151 -19.85 13.01 3.99
N LYS A 152 -20.92 13.57 3.40
CA LYS A 152 -21.15 13.43 1.94
C LYS A 152 -20.20 14.25 1.08
N GLU A 153 -19.70 15.35 1.58
CA GLU A 153 -18.63 16.12 0.89
C GLU A 153 -17.30 15.37 0.94
N PHE A 154 -16.99 14.74 2.09
CA PHE A 154 -15.83 13.89 2.24
C PHE A 154 -15.88 12.69 1.28
N GLU A 155 -16.99 11.92 1.31
CA GLU A 155 -17.17 10.75 0.44
C GLU A 155 -17.09 11.13 -1.05
N LEU A 156 -17.67 12.28 -1.46
CA LEU A 156 -17.58 12.74 -2.84
C LEU A 156 -16.14 13.12 -3.22
N LEU A 157 -15.43 13.83 -2.35
CA LEU A 157 -14.04 14.21 -2.58
C LEU A 157 -13.14 12.97 -2.67
N LYS A 158 -13.29 12.04 -1.72
CA LYS A 158 -12.58 10.77 -1.69
C LYS A 158 -12.80 9.97 -2.98
N HIS A 159 -14.06 9.79 -3.37
CA HIS A 159 -14.41 9.05 -4.58
C HIS A 159 -13.78 9.64 -5.84
N LEU A 160 -13.84 10.96 -5.99
CA LEU A 160 -13.24 11.66 -7.14
C LEU A 160 -11.71 11.58 -7.12
N ALA A 161 -11.09 11.82 -5.97
CA ALA A 161 -9.63 11.83 -5.81
C ALA A 161 -9.00 10.43 -5.94
N GLY A 162 -9.72 9.38 -5.54
CA GLY A 162 -9.31 7.99 -5.75
C GLY A 162 -9.29 7.54 -7.22
N HIS A 163 -9.86 8.36 -8.13
CA HIS A 163 -9.91 8.05 -9.57
C HIS A 163 -9.49 9.27 -10.42
N PRO A 164 -8.23 9.71 -10.31
CA PRO A 164 -7.76 10.91 -11.01
C PRO A 164 -7.97 10.82 -12.53
N GLY A 165 -8.41 11.91 -13.13
CA GLY A 165 -8.65 12.02 -14.58
C GLY A 165 -9.93 11.34 -15.09
N ARG A 166 -10.49 10.37 -14.35
CA ARG A 166 -11.74 9.69 -14.74
C ARG A 166 -12.94 10.63 -14.63
N VAL A 167 -13.77 10.64 -15.68
CA VAL A 167 -15.02 11.41 -15.71
C VAL A 167 -16.15 10.54 -15.17
N PHE A 168 -16.87 11.07 -14.19
CA PHE A 168 -18.08 10.44 -13.63
C PHE A 168 -19.31 11.25 -14.02
N THR A 169 -20.36 10.60 -14.47
CA THR A 169 -21.64 11.26 -14.69
C THR A 169 -22.30 11.61 -13.35
N ARG A 170 -23.24 12.56 -13.37
CA ARG A 170 -23.98 12.92 -12.15
C ARG A 170 -24.75 11.75 -11.56
N ASP A 171 -25.32 10.90 -12.43
CA ASP A 171 -26.04 9.69 -12.01
C ASP A 171 -25.12 8.63 -11.39
N GLN A 172 -23.89 8.48 -11.93
CA GLN A 172 -22.89 7.60 -11.33
C GLN A 172 -22.49 8.10 -9.95
N LEU A 173 -22.14 9.38 -9.81
CA LEU A 173 -21.76 9.95 -8.51
C LEU A 173 -22.92 9.86 -7.50
N LEU A 174 -24.16 10.07 -7.95
CA LEU A 174 -25.31 9.94 -7.05
C LEU A 174 -25.42 8.51 -6.51
N ARG A 175 -25.30 7.50 -7.36
CA ARG A 175 -25.40 6.09 -6.96
C ARG A 175 -24.20 5.64 -6.12
N GLU A 176 -22.98 6.02 -6.52
CA GLU A 176 -21.75 5.54 -5.89
C GLU A 176 -21.45 6.22 -4.55
N VAL A 177 -21.88 7.48 -4.36
CA VAL A 177 -21.63 8.25 -3.12
C VAL A 177 -22.85 8.28 -2.20
N TRP A 178 -24.08 8.34 -2.73
CA TRP A 178 -25.32 8.41 -1.91
C TRP A 178 -26.00 7.05 -1.76
N GLY A 179 -25.72 6.11 -2.66
CA GLY A 179 -26.34 4.78 -2.66
C GLY A 179 -27.51 4.66 -3.64
N TYR A 180 -27.85 3.42 -3.97
CA TYR A 180 -28.94 3.12 -4.93
C TYR A 180 -30.32 3.50 -4.41
N ASP A 181 -30.53 3.53 -3.11
CA ASP A 181 -31.81 3.83 -2.46
C ASP A 181 -32.03 5.33 -2.20
N TYR A 182 -31.15 6.19 -2.74
CA TYR A 182 -31.28 7.62 -2.56
C TYR A 182 -32.27 8.23 -3.57
N PHE A 183 -33.37 8.73 -3.09
CA PHE A 183 -34.47 9.31 -3.89
C PHE A 183 -34.28 10.77 -4.33
N GLY A 184 -33.14 11.38 -4.03
CA GLY A 184 -32.81 12.74 -4.47
C GLY A 184 -32.35 12.78 -5.94
N GLY A 185 -32.58 13.91 -6.60
CA GLY A 185 -32.15 14.14 -7.97
C GLY A 185 -30.63 14.43 -8.09
N THR A 186 -30.09 14.31 -9.30
CA THR A 186 -28.67 14.56 -9.63
C THR A 186 -28.19 15.96 -9.30
N ARG A 187 -29.10 16.92 -9.11
CA ARG A 187 -28.80 18.28 -8.65
C ARG A 187 -28.12 18.29 -7.26
N THR A 188 -28.33 17.25 -6.46
CA THR A 188 -27.64 17.05 -5.17
C THR A 188 -26.13 17.02 -5.37
N VAL A 189 -25.64 16.36 -6.40
CA VAL A 189 -24.21 16.29 -6.73
C VAL A 189 -23.67 17.70 -7.03
N ASP A 190 -24.38 18.47 -7.85
CA ASP A 190 -23.97 19.84 -8.22
C ASP A 190 -23.84 20.75 -6.98
N VAL A 191 -24.78 20.64 -6.05
CA VAL A 191 -24.76 21.41 -4.78
C VAL A 191 -23.53 21.04 -3.93
N HIS A 192 -23.25 19.75 -3.80
CA HIS A 192 -22.10 19.29 -3.00
C HIS A 192 -20.76 19.63 -3.66
N VAL A 193 -20.65 19.52 -4.99
CA VAL A 193 -19.47 20.00 -5.72
C VAL A 193 -19.25 21.50 -5.52
N ARG A 194 -20.30 22.31 -5.57
CA ARG A 194 -20.19 23.74 -5.30
C ARG A 194 -19.69 24.04 -3.90
N ARG A 195 -20.21 23.32 -2.88
CA ARG A 195 -19.76 23.45 -1.48
C ARG A 195 -18.32 23.01 -1.31
N LEU A 196 -17.95 21.88 -1.90
CA LEU A 196 -16.58 21.38 -1.90
C LEU A 196 -15.60 22.41 -2.48
N ARG A 197 -15.89 22.95 -3.65
CA ARG A 197 -15.06 24.00 -4.28
C ARG A 197 -14.88 25.21 -3.38
N ALA A 198 -15.95 25.65 -2.71
CA ALA A 198 -15.87 26.75 -1.76
C ALA A 198 -14.95 26.44 -0.56
N LYS A 199 -14.97 25.18 -0.06
CA LYS A 199 -14.11 24.73 1.05
C LYS A 199 -12.66 24.45 0.61
N LEU A 200 -12.44 24.01 -0.61
CA LEU A 200 -11.12 23.88 -1.22
C LEU A 200 -10.43 25.23 -1.44
N GLY A 201 -11.22 26.27 -1.59
CA GLY A 201 -10.73 27.63 -1.85
C GLY A 201 -10.33 27.89 -3.31
N PRO A 202 -10.11 29.17 -3.69
CA PRO A 202 -9.91 29.58 -5.08
C PRO A 202 -8.63 29.03 -5.72
N GLU A 203 -7.64 28.64 -4.92
CA GLU A 203 -6.39 28.06 -5.42
C GLU A 203 -6.54 26.56 -5.78
N HIS A 204 -7.55 25.87 -5.21
CA HIS A 204 -7.72 24.42 -5.32
C HIS A 204 -9.10 24.00 -5.84
N ASP A 205 -10.02 24.92 -6.12
CA ASP A 205 -11.35 24.60 -6.64
C ASP A 205 -11.28 23.87 -7.99
N ALA A 206 -10.23 24.15 -8.77
CA ALA A 206 -9.94 23.50 -10.06
C ALA A 206 -9.60 22.02 -9.94
N LEU A 207 -9.26 21.49 -8.72
CA LEU A 207 -9.10 20.06 -8.48
C LEU A 207 -10.35 19.26 -8.85
N ILE A 208 -11.52 19.88 -8.76
CA ILE A 208 -12.78 19.28 -9.22
C ILE A 208 -13.16 19.91 -10.56
N GLY A 209 -12.77 19.28 -11.65
CA GLY A 209 -13.07 19.73 -13.01
C GLY A 209 -14.52 19.40 -13.39
N THR A 210 -15.18 20.33 -14.12
CA THR A 210 -16.52 20.10 -14.72
C THR A 210 -16.37 19.66 -16.16
N VAL A 211 -17.00 18.54 -16.53
CA VAL A 211 -17.20 18.15 -17.92
C VAL A 211 -18.64 18.53 -18.31
N ARG A 212 -18.78 19.57 -19.16
CA ARG A 212 -20.09 20.13 -19.52
C ARG A 212 -21.02 19.04 -20.05
N ASN A 213 -22.26 19.06 -19.59
CA ASN A 213 -23.33 18.11 -19.94
C ASN A 213 -23.09 16.65 -19.54
N VAL A 214 -21.94 16.32 -18.88
CA VAL A 214 -21.61 14.97 -18.41
C VAL A 214 -21.57 14.91 -16.89
N GLY A 215 -20.60 15.56 -16.26
CA GLY A 215 -20.42 15.43 -14.81
C GLY A 215 -19.11 16.05 -14.34
N TYR A 216 -18.39 15.31 -13.50
CA TYR A 216 -17.21 15.81 -12.81
C TYR A 216 -16.04 14.82 -12.87
N ARG A 217 -14.83 15.33 -12.71
CA ARG A 217 -13.59 14.54 -12.58
C ARG A 217 -12.66 15.20 -11.58
N PHE A 218 -11.75 14.45 -11.02
CA PHE A 218 -10.62 14.98 -10.28
C PHE A 218 -9.49 15.33 -11.29
N VAL A 219 -8.87 16.49 -11.10
CA VAL A 219 -7.77 16.98 -11.93
C VAL A 219 -6.54 17.09 -11.04
N GLU A 220 -5.55 16.24 -11.25
CA GLU A 220 -4.26 16.40 -10.57
C GLU A 220 -3.58 17.70 -11.03
N GLN A 221 -3.18 18.52 -10.08
CA GLN A 221 -2.29 19.64 -10.38
C GLN A 221 -0.88 19.08 -10.55
N THR A 222 -0.46 18.86 -11.77
CA THR A 222 0.96 18.65 -12.08
C THR A 222 1.72 19.89 -11.66
N ARG A 223 2.64 19.76 -10.69
CA ARG A 223 3.57 20.82 -10.30
C ARG A 223 4.22 21.37 -11.59
N ARG A 224 3.89 22.58 -11.98
CA ARG A 224 4.71 23.29 -12.98
C ARG A 224 6.09 23.40 -12.35
N PRO A 225 7.17 22.93 -13.01
CA PRO A 225 8.50 23.31 -12.58
C PRO A 225 8.57 24.82 -12.63
N ASP A 226 8.96 25.44 -11.50
CA ASP A 226 9.25 26.87 -11.42
C ASP A 226 10.16 27.23 -12.62
N ALA A 227 9.66 28.11 -13.45
CA ALA A 227 10.48 28.76 -14.47
C ALA A 227 11.50 29.60 -13.69
N ALA A 228 12.72 29.07 -13.59
CA ALA A 228 13.86 29.83 -13.10
C ALA A 228 13.96 31.13 -13.89
N ARG A 229 13.85 32.24 -13.16
CA ARG A 229 14.37 33.55 -13.57
C ARG A 229 15.65 33.80 -12.83
#